data_9b09ac3ce8163cf7220505a84ee3324a
#
_entry.id   9b09ac3ce8163cf7220505a84ee3324a
#
_cell.length_a   1.000
_cell.length_b   1.000
_cell.length_c   1.000
_cell.angle_alpha   90.00
_cell.angle_beta   90.00
_cell.angle_gamma   90.00
#
_symmetry.space_group_name_H-M   'P 1'
#
loop_
_entity.id
_entity.type
_entity.pdbx_description
1 polymer ?
#
loop_
_entity_poly.entity_id
_entity_poly.type
_entity_poly.pdbx_seq_one_letter_code
_entity_poly.pdbx_strand_id
1 'polypeptide(L)'
;DWGTTPAAIDNCLSVAENYDIQVAIHTDTLNESGFVEDTIAAFKNRVIHTYHTEGAGGGHAPDIIKACGYNNILPSSTNPTRPYTINTADEHLDMLMVCHHLDPSIAEDVAFAESRIRRETIAAEDILHDLGAFSMISSDSQAMGRVGEVIIRTWQTANKMKIQRGLLKG
;
A
#
# COMPACT_ATOMS: atom_id res chain seq x y z
N ASP A 1 -7.50 -6.74 6.63
CA ASP A 1 -8.39 -5.78 7.25
C ASP A 1 -8.90 -6.28 8.60
N TRP A 2 -9.64 -7.35 8.59
CA TRP A 2 -10.28 -7.89 9.77
C TRP A 2 -9.28 -8.63 10.62
N GLY A 3 -9.18 -8.26 11.89
CA GLY A 3 -8.22 -8.85 12.80
C GLY A 3 -6.86 -8.17 12.86
N THR A 4 -6.66 -7.05 12.16
CA THR A 4 -5.45 -6.23 12.25
C THR A 4 -5.51 -5.32 13.49
N THR A 5 -5.77 -5.92 14.63
CA THR A 5 -5.84 -5.24 15.92
C THR A 5 -4.44 -5.07 16.53
N PRO A 6 -4.24 -4.09 17.43
CA PRO A 6 -2.97 -3.96 18.17
C PRO A 6 -2.49 -5.25 18.83
N ALA A 7 -3.42 -6.04 19.37
CA ALA A 7 -3.11 -7.32 20.00
C ALA A 7 -2.64 -8.38 18.98
N ALA A 8 -3.30 -8.47 17.82
CA ALA A 8 -2.89 -9.39 16.78
C ALA A 8 -1.52 -9.02 16.21
N ILE A 9 -1.27 -7.73 15.98
CA ILE A 9 0.03 -7.21 15.54
C ILE A 9 1.13 -7.58 16.55
N ASP A 10 0.89 -7.34 17.82
CA ASP A 10 1.85 -7.64 18.89
C ASP A 10 2.16 -9.14 18.97
N ASN A 11 1.16 -9.99 18.89
CA ASN A 11 1.34 -11.45 18.87
C ASN A 11 2.16 -11.90 17.68
N CYS A 12 1.84 -11.45 16.46
CA CYS A 12 2.57 -11.82 15.24
C CYS A 12 4.03 -11.38 15.33
N LEU A 13 4.29 -10.15 15.75
CA LEU A 13 5.66 -9.63 15.86
C LEU A 13 6.44 -10.32 16.98
N SER A 14 5.81 -10.71 18.08
CA SER A 14 6.47 -11.48 19.15
C SER A 14 6.87 -12.88 18.69
N VAL A 15 6.05 -13.53 17.88
CA VAL A 15 6.42 -14.80 17.26
C VAL A 15 7.56 -14.60 16.25
N ALA A 16 7.49 -13.55 15.46
CA ALA A 16 8.50 -13.24 14.46
C ALA A 16 9.89 -13.03 15.09
N GLU A 17 9.97 -12.31 16.20
CA GLU A 17 11.21 -12.11 16.95
C GLU A 17 11.77 -13.43 17.50
N ASN A 18 10.91 -14.31 18.00
CA ASN A 18 11.33 -15.60 18.58
C ASN A 18 11.88 -16.57 17.52
N TYR A 19 11.41 -16.47 16.27
CA TYR A 19 11.76 -17.41 15.19
C TYR A 19 12.59 -16.79 14.07
N ASP A 20 13.01 -15.52 14.24
CA ASP A 20 13.77 -14.76 13.23
C ASP A 20 13.10 -14.79 11.84
N ILE A 21 11.81 -14.46 11.81
CA ILE A 21 11.01 -14.39 10.58
C ILE A 21 10.41 -12.99 10.41
N GLN A 22 10.13 -12.62 9.17
CA GLN A 22 9.52 -11.35 8.86
C GLN A 22 8.00 -11.37 8.95
N VAL A 23 7.42 -10.25 9.41
CA VAL A 23 5.98 -10.00 9.32
C VAL A 23 5.72 -8.96 8.23
N ALA A 24 4.71 -9.20 7.41
CA ALA A 24 4.15 -8.24 6.50
C ALA A 24 2.68 -7.99 6.87
N ILE A 25 2.25 -6.74 6.76
CA ILE A 25 0.92 -6.33 7.18
C ILE A 25 0.16 -5.60 6.07
N HIS A 26 -1.08 -5.97 5.88
CA HIS A 26 -2.12 -5.13 5.32
C HIS A 26 -2.82 -4.44 6.50
N THR A 27 -2.71 -3.12 6.61
CA THR A 27 -3.23 -2.40 7.76
C THR A 27 -4.75 -2.25 7.73
N ASP A 28 -5.34 -1.82 8.83
CA ASP A 28 -6.78 -1.73 9.03
C ASP A 28 -7.43 -0.66 8.13
N THR A 29 -7.98 -1.09 7.00
CA THR A 29 -8.62 -0.20 6.01
C THR A 29 -9.82 0.55 6.57
N LEU A 30 -10.55 -0.07 7.49
CA LEU A 30 -11.79 0.49 8.05
C LEU A 30 -11.56 1.37 9.28
N ASN A 31 -10.32 1.43 9.78
CA ASN A 31 -9.97 2.09 11.04
C ASN A 31 -10.83 1.61 12.24
N GLU A 32 -11.19 0.33 12.25
CA GLU A 32 -12.02 -0.26 13.32
C GLU A 32 -11.28 -0.38 14.65
N SER A 33 -9.95 -0.57 14.59
CA SER A 33 -9.10 -0.73 15.77
C SER A 33 -8.23 0.51 16.05
N GLY A 34 -8.61 1.65 15.49
CA GLY A 34 -7.87 2.91 15.57
C GLY A 34 -7.31 3.35 14.23
N PHE A 35 -6.58 4.46 14.25
CA PHE A 35 -5.95 5.05 13.05
C PHE A 35 -4.52 4.54 12.85
N VAL A 36 -3.84 5.08 11.85
CA VAL A 36 -2.47 4.65 11.50
C VAL A 36 -1.50 4.79 12.67
N GLU A 37 -1.68 5.79 13.51
CA GLU A 37 -0.86 6.04 14.69
C GLU A 37 -0.96 4.90 15.71
N ASP A 38 -2.16 4.36 15.91
CA ASP A 38 -2.40 3.24 16.83
C ASP A 38 -1.74 1.96 16.32
N THR A 39 -1.83 1.73 15.01
CA THR A 39 -1.15 0.61 14.34
C THR A 39 0.38 0.75 14.45
N ILE A 40 0.94 1.92 14.17
CA ILE A 40 2.38 2.19 14.30
C ILE A 40 2.83 2.00 15.76
N ALA A 41 2.05 2.47 16.72
CA ALA A 41 2.34 2.26 18.15
C ALA A 41 2.37 0.77 18.51
N ALA A 42 1.48 -0.05 17.90
CA ALA A 42 1.45 -1.49 18.13
C ALA A 42 2.69 -2.22 17.61
N PHE A 43 3.42 -1.65 16.66
CA PHE A 43 4.69 -2.21 16.18
C PHE A 43 5.79 -2.18 17.28
N LYS A 44 5.72 -1.27 18.24
CA LYS A 44 6.70 -1.14 19.34
C LYS A 44 8.14 -1.08 18.85
N ASN A 45 8.39 -0.34 17.77
CA ASN A 45 9.69 -0.21 17.07
C ASN A 45 10.27 -1.52 16.50
N ARG A 46 9.49 -2.60 16.40
CA ARG A 46 9.91 -3.83 15.74
C ARG A 46 9.82 -3.68 14.23
N VAL A 47 10.66 -4.41 13.52
CA VAL A 47 10.69 -4.36 12.05
C VAL A 47 9.46 -5.02 11.45
N ILE A 48 8.81 -4.32 10.52
CA ILE A 48 7.62 -4.82 9.82
C ILE A 48 7.58 -4.29 8.39
N HIS A 49 7.05 -5.11 7.48
CA HIS A 49 6.77 -4.70 6.10
C HIS A 49 5.32 -4.27 5.98
N THR A 50 5.08 -3.06 5.48
CA THR A 50 3.73 -2.57 5.19
C THR A 50 3.46 -2.60 3.69
N TYR A 51 2.36 -3.26 3.29
CA TYR A 51 1.92 -3.33 1.90
C TYR A 51 1.22 -2.04 1.47
N HIS A 52 1.22 -1.77 0.14
CA HIS A 52 0.49 -0.67 -0.52
C HIS A 52 0.46 0.62 0.31
N THR A 53 1.62 1.01 0.78
CA THR A 53 1.76 2.15 1.71
C THR A 53 1.46 3.51 1.05
N GLU A 54 1.38 3.57 -0.27
CA GLU A 54 0.85 4.71 -1.00
C GLU A 54 -0.70 4.79 -0.98
N GLY A 55 -1.38 3.74 -0.52
CA GLY A 55 -2.83 3.70 -0.40
C GLY A 55 -3.57 3.11 -1.61
N ALA A 56 -2.89 2.42 -2.52
CA ALA A 56 -3.52 1.86 -3.72
C ALA A 56 -4.31 0.58 -3.46
N GLY A 57 -3.88 -0.25 -2.54
CA GLY A 57 -4.49 -1.56 -2.26
C GLY A 57 -5.35 -1.61 -0.99
N GLY A 58 -5.54 -0.49 -0.33
CA GLY A 58 -6.19 -0.43 0.97
C GLY A 58 -5.22 -0.01 2.08
N GLY A 59 -5.49 -0.42 3.31
CA GLY A 59 -4.80 0.04 4.49
C GLY A 59 -5.44 1.31 5.05
N HIS A 60 -4.87 1.83 6.12
CA HIS A 60 -5.41 3.01 6.80
C HIS A 60 -5.70 4.17 5.84
N ALA A 61 -6.86 4.75 5.98
CA ALA A 61 -7.29 5.94 5.27
C ALA A 61 -7.44 7.11 6.26
N PRO A 62 -6.95 8.32 5.91
CA PRO A 62 -6.27 8.70 4.67
C PRO A 62 -4.74 8.52 4.68
N ASP A 63 -4.12 8.12 5.76
CA ASP A 63 -2.76 8.50 6.13
C ASP A 63 -1.74 7.37 6.19
N ILE A 64 -2.00 6.21 5.57
CA ILE A 64 -1.05 5.07 5.61
C ILE A 64 0.38 5.47 5.20
N ILE A 65 0.52 6.49 4.35
CA ILE A 65 1.82 7.02 3.90
C ILE A 65 2.71 7.49 5.06
N LYS A 66 2.13 7.84 6.22
CA LYS A 66 2.88 8.22 7.42
C LYS A 66 3.85 7.12 7.87
N ALA A 67 3.54 5.86 7.57
CA ALA A 67 4.41 4.72 7.87
C ALA A 67 5.81 4.86 7.25
N CYS A 68 5.94 5.55 6.12
CA CYS A 68 7.25 5.80 5.48
C CYS A 68 8.19 6.67 6.33
N GLY A 69 7.70 7.36 7.35
CA GLY A 69 8.50 8.21 8.24
C GLY A 69 9.20 7.46 9.37
N TYR A 70 9.07 6.14 9.46
CA TYR A 70 9.58 5.33 10.58
C TYR A 70 10.67 4.36 10.13
N ASN A 71 11.82 4.38 10.79
CA ASN A 71 13.00 3.59 10.42
C ASN A 71 12.86 2.08 10.60
N ASN A 72 11.89 1.63 11.37
CA ASN A 72 11.58 0.22 11.60
C ASN A 72 10.54 -0.32 10.62
N ILE A 73 9.99 0.50 9.74
CA ILE A 73 8.97 0.09 8.78
C ILE A 73 9.61 -0.02 7.39
N LEU A 74 9.35 -1.13 6.72
CA LEU A 74 9.75 -1.38 5.34
C LEU A 74 8.53 -1.18 4.45
N PRO A 75 8.29 0.02 3.91
CA PRO A 75 7.12 0.28 3.11
C PRO A 75 7.31 -0.20 1.67
N SER A 76 6.27 -0.81 1.10
CA SER A 76 6.20 -1.10 -0.33
C SER A 76 5.06 -0.35 -1.00
N SER A 77 5.26 -0.01 -2.25
CA SER A 77 4.18 0.43 -3.11
C SER A 77 3.52 -0.77 -3.80
N THR A 78 2.24 -0.65 -4.06
CA THR A 78 1.48 -1.62 -4.83
C THR A 78 0.46 -0.87 -5.66
N ASN A 79 0.82 -0.53 -6.88
CA ASN A 79 -0.12 0.11 -7.78
C ASN A 79 -0.66 -0.94 -8.76
N PRO A 80 -1.90 -1.40 -8.63
CA PRO A 80 -2.47 -2.42 -9.48
C PRO A 80 -2.77 -1.93 -10.90
N THR A 81 -2.77 -0.62 -11.14
CA THR A 81 -2.95 -0.04 -12.46
C THR A 81 -1.62 0.09 -13.20
N ARG A 82 -1.69 0.33 -14.51
CA ARG A 82 -0.49 0.56 -15.32
C ARG A 82 0.08 1.96 -15.07
N PRO A 83 1.40 2.12 -14.96
CA PRO A 83 2.02 3.43 -15.03
C PRO A 83 1.58 4.13 -16.33
N TYR A 84 1.30 5.41 -16.27
CA TYR A 84 0.81 6.24 -17.39
C TYR A 84 -0.66 6.06 -17.77
N THR A 85 -1.44 5.32 -17.02
CA THR A 85 -2.89 5.24 -17.26
C THR A 85 -3.53 6.60 -16.96
N ILE A 86 -4.28 7.13 -17.91
CA ILE A 86 -5.01 8.40 -17.76
C ILE A 86 -6.11 8.27 -16.70
N ASN A 87 -6.71 7.09 -16.61
CA ASN A 87 -7.85 6.78 -15.75
C ASN A 87 -7.45 6.00 -14.49
N THR A 88 -6.24 6.20 -13.98
CA THR A 88 -5.73 5.43 -12.83
C THR A 88 -6.69 5.43 -11.63
N ALA A 89 -7.31 6.57 -11.33
CA ALA A 89 -8.26 6.66 -10.21
C ALA A 89 -9.54 5.87 -10.48
N ASP A 90 -10.05 5.91 -11.70
CA ASP A 90 -11.27 5.19 -12.07
C ASP A 90 -11.01 3.68 -12.11
N GLU A 91 -9.87 3.25 -12.64
CA GLU A 91 -9.45 1.85 -12.60
C GLU A 91 -9.31 1.34 -11.17
N HIS A 92 -8.76 2.15 -10.26
CA HIS A 92 -8.69 1.81 -8.83
C HIS A 92 -10.06 1.71 -8.19
N LEU A 93 -10.96 2.62 -8.50
CA LEU A 93 -12.33 2.59 -8.00
C LEU A 93 -13.01 1.29 -8.41
N ASP A 94 -12.97 0.95 -9.70
CA ASP A 94 -13.56 -0.28 -10.22
C ASP A 94 -12.96 -1.52 -9.55
N MET A 95 -11.64 -1.56 -9.41
CA MET A 95 -10.95 -2.68 -8.77
C MET A 95 -11.32 -2.82 -7.29
N LEU A 96 -11.39 -1.71 -6.58
CA LEU A 96 -11.77 -1.70 -5.16
C LEU A 96 -13.21 -2.14 -4.97
N MET A 97 -14.13 -1.66 -5.82
CA MET A 97 -15.53 -2.09 -5.84
C MET A 97 -15.64 -3.61 -6.02
N VAL A 98 -14.96 -4.16 -7.03
CA VAL A 98 -14.99 -5.60 -7.32
C VAL A 98 -14.38 -6.42 -6.18
N CYS A 99 -13.20 -6.03 -5.69
CA CYS A 99 -12.47 -6.81 -4.68
C CYS A 99 -13.16 -6.82 -3.31
N HIS A 100 -13.92 -5.77 -3.00
CA HIS A 100 -14.67 -5.67 -1.75
C HIS A 100 -16.16 -6.03 -1.89
N HIS A 101 -16.58 -6.55 -3.05
CA HIS A 101 -17.97 -6.95 -3.32
C HIS A 101 -18.98 -5.82 -3.13
N LEU A 102 -18.59 -4.60 -3.48
CA LEU A 102 -19.43 -3.41 -3.39
C LEU A 102 -20.33 -3.28 -4.63
N ASP A 103 -21.49 -2.65 -4.46
CA ASP A 103 -22.45 -2.47 -5.54
C ASP A 103 -22.40 -1.02 -6.07
N PRO A 104 -22.04 -0.82 -7.36
CA PRO A 104 -21.96 0.51 -7.94
C PRO A 104 -23.33 1.23 -8.05
N SER A 105 -24.43 0.53 -7.86
CA SER A 105 -25.76 1.14 -7.80
C SER A 105 -26.12 1.70 -6.42
N ILE A 106 -25.32 1.41 -5.39
CA ILE A 106 -25.50 1.87 -4.02
C ILE A 106 -24.53 3.05 -3.77
N ALA A 107 -25.11 4.23 -3.52
CA ALA A 107 -24.34 5.46 -3.35
C ALA A 107 -23.35 5.40 -2.16
N GLU A 108 -23.71 4.73 -1.09
CA GLU A 108 -22.91 4.53 0.10
C GLU A 108 -21.68 3.65 -0.19
N ASP A 109 -21.84 2.60 -1.00
CA ASP A 109 -20.75 1.73 -1.43
C ASP A 109 -19.73 2.48 -2.29
N VAL A 110 -20.23 3.28 -3.23
CA VAL A 110 -19.38 4.15 -4.06
C VAL A 110 -18.63 5.16 -3.20
N ALA A 111 -19.33 5.84 -2.29
CA ALA A 111 -18.71 6.83 -1.40
C ALA A 111 -17.65 6.18 -0.49
N PHE A 112 -17.90 4.97 0.00
CA PHE A 112 -16.92 4.20 0.75
C PHE A 112 -15.66 3.92 -0.10
N ALA A 113 -15.84 3.39 -1.30
CA ALA A 113 -14.74 3.07 -2.21
C ALA A 113 -13.91 4.33 -2.55
N GLU A 114 -14.57 5.42 -2.92
CA GLU A 114 -13.91 6.70 -3.22
C GLU A 114 -13.11 7.24 -2.03
N SER A 115 -13.60 7.08 -0.81
CA SER A 115 -12.92 7.52 0.41
C SER A 115 -11.60 6.77 0.67
N ARG A 116 -11.38 5.62 0.02
CA ARG A 116 -10.18 4.78 0.18
C ARG A 116 -9.11 5.02 -0.89
N ILE A 117 -9.42 5.77 -1.95
CA ILE A 117 -8.47 6.06 -3.01
C ILE A 117 -7.59 7.25 -2.63
N ARG A 118 -6.28 7.09 -2.79
CA ARG A 118 -5.26 8.11 -2.51
C ARG A 118 -4.62 8.56 -3.82
N ARG A 119 -5.37 9.36 -4.58
CA ARG A 119 -4.99 9.79 -5.94
C ARG A 119 -3.60 10.40 -5.99
N GLU A 120 -3.28 11.25 -5.02
CA GLU A 120 -2.03 12.01 -4.98
C GLU A 120 -0.82 11.10 -4.75
N THR A 121 -0.89 10.22 -3.78
CA THR A 121 0.21 9.31 -3.42
C THR A 121 0.34 8.17 -4.42
N ILE A 122 -0.77 7.69 -4.99
CA ILE A 122 -0.77 6.71 -6.09
C ILE A 122 -0.10 7.29 -7.33
N ALA A 123 -0.47 8.50 -7.71
CA ALA A 123 0.10 9.18 -8.87
C ALA A 123 1.59 9.52 -8.69
N ALA A 124 2.04 9.66 -7.46
CA ALA A 124 3.42 9.99 -7.10
C ALA A 124 4.29 8.76 -6.82
N GLU A 125 3.86 7.54 -7.13
CA GLU A 125 4.59 6.30 -6.82
C GLU A 125 6.07 6.37 -7.23
N ASP A 126 6.36 6.80 -8.45
CA ASP A 126 7.71 6.92 -8.97
C ASP A 126 8.54 8.01 -8.27
N ILE A 127 7.90 9.10 -7.89
CA ILE A 127 8.54 10.19 -7.13
C ILE A 127 8.87 9.71 -5.72
N LEU A 128 7.97 8.97 -5.08
CA LEU A 128 8.17 8.44 -3.74
C LEU A 128 9.30 7.39 -3.70
N HIS A 129 9.46 6.60 -4.76
CA HIS A 129 10.63 5.73 -4.92
C HIS A 129 11.93 6.53 -5.08
N ASP A 130 11.94 7.58 -5.88
CA ASP A 130 13.12 8.44 -6.06
C ASP A 130 13.54 9.15 -4.76
N LEU A 131 12.57 9.52 -3.94
CA LEU A 131 12.81 10.12 -2.63
C LEU A 131 13.26 9.12 -1.57
N GLY A 132 13.21 7.82 -1.87
CA GLY A 132 13.54 6.76 -0.93
C GLY A 132 12.44 6.48 0.10
N ALA A 133 11.22 6.99 -0.13
CA ALA A 133 10.06 6.66 0.73
C ALA A 133 9.67 5.19 0.60
N PHE A 134 9.83 4.62 -0.58
CA PHE A 134 9.66 3.19 -0.85
C PHE A 134 10.96 2.57 -1.38
N SER A 135 11.20 1.32 -1.01
CA SER A 135 12.31 0.51 -1.53
C SER A 135 11.85 -0.74 -2.28
N MET A 136 10.55 -1.03 -2.25
CA MET A 136 9.97 -2.24 -2.79
C MET A 136 8.69 -1.93 -3.58
N ILE A 137 8.46 -2.72 -4.64
CA ILE A 137 7.17 -2.80 -5.32
C ILE A 137 6.61 -4.20 -5.08
N SER A 138 5.38 -4.28 -4.59
CA SER A 138 4.69 -5.54 -4.35
C SER A 138 3.53 -5.75 -5.33
N SER A 139 3.04 -6.99 -5.43
CA SER A 139 2.03 -7.35 -6.43
C SER A 139 0.60 -7.21 -5.95
N ASP A 140 0.38 -7.33 -4.65
CA ASP A 140 -0.96 -7.51 -4.07
C ASP A 140 -1.78 -8.62 -4.76
N SER A 141 -1.10 -9.71 -5.14
CA SER A 141 -1.71 -10.79 -5.92
C SER A 141 -2.80 -11.57 -5.17
N GLN A 142 -2.86 -11.40 -3.86
CA GLN A 142 -3.89 -11.97 -3.00
C GLN A 142 -5.26 -11.29 -3.18
N ALA A 143 -5.28 -10.04 -3.64
CA ALA A 143 -6.49 -9.26 -3.80
C ALA A 143 -6.55 -8.53 -5.14
N MET A 144 -5.90 -7.40 -5.28
CA MET A 144 -6.09 -6.47 -6.40
C MET A 144 -5.02 -6.57 -7.49
N GLY A 145 -3.89 -7.20 -7.22
CA GLY A 145 -2.75 -7.25 -8.13
C GLY A 145 -2.58 -8.58 -8.86
N ARG A 146 -1.60 -8.60 -9.77
CA ARG A 146 -1.22 -9.78 -10.56
C ARG A 146 0.30 -9.92 -10.58
N VAL A 147 0.79 -11.12 -10.26
CA VAL A 147 2.24 -11.39 -10.16
C VAL A 147 3.00 -11.06 -11.45
N GLY A 148 2.48 -11.48 -12.59
CA GLY A 148 3.13 -11.20 -13.87
C GLY A 148 3.18 -9.69 -14.20
N GLU A 149 2.16 -8.97 -13.81
CA GLU A 149 2.07 -7.53 -14.11
C GLU A 149 2.98 -6.69 -13.22
N VAL A 150 3.27 -7.09 -11.98
CA VAL A 150 4.17 -6.33 -11.12
C VAL A 150 5.58 -6.24 -11.70
N ILE A 151 6.05 -7.31 -12.34
CA ILE A 151 7.37 -7.33 -12.99
C ILE A 151 7.41 -6.32 -14.14
N ILE A 152 6.41 -6.37 -15.02
CA ILE A 152 6.30 -5.45 -16.16
C ILE A 152 6.16 -4.01 -15.66
N ARG A 153 5.32 -3.76 -14.68
CA ARG A 153 5.09 -2.43 -14.12
C ARG A 153 6.34 -1.86 -13.46
N THR A 154 7.10 -2.68 -12.77
CA THR A 154 8.38 -2.26 -12.17
C THR A 154 9.33 -1.74 -13.25
N TRP A 155 9.48 -2.46 -14.36
CA TRP A 155 10.29 -2.02 -15.49
C TRP A 155 9.74 -0.77 -16.16
N GLN A 156 8.43 -0.65 -16.31
CA GLN A 156 7.79 0.54 -16.87
C GLN A 156 8.00 1.77 -15.98
N THR A 157 7.86 1.61 -14.68
CA THR A 157 8.10 2.69 -13.70
C THR A 157 9.57 3.11 -13.73
N ALA A 158 10.50 2.17 -13.71
CA ALA A 158 11.93 2.47 -13.82
C ALA A 158 12.28 3.19 -15.15
N ASN A 159 11.67 2.79 -16.26
CA ASN A 159 11.85 3.47 -17.54
C ASN A 159 11.28 4.90 -17.53
N LYS A 160 10.12 5.10 -16.93
CA LYS A 160 9.54 6.44 -16.71
C LYS A 160 10.49 7.34 -15.92
N MET A 161 11.02 6.84 -14.81
CA MET A 161 11.97 7.57 -13.97
C MET A 161 13.23 7.94 -14.77
N LYS A 162 13.78 7.00 -15.53
CA LYS A 162 14.93 7.23 -16.39
C LYS A 162 14.67 8.31 -17.45
N ILE A 163 13.51 8.28 -18.11
CA ILE A 163 13.16 9.26 -19.14
C ILE A 163 12.98 10.65 -18.53
N GLN A 164 12.33 10.74 -17.39
CA GLN A 164 11.97 12.02 -16.78
C GLN A 164 13.10 12.65 -15.97
N ARG A 165 13.95 11.85 -15.34
CA ARG A 165 14.98 12.34 -14.40
C ARG A 165 16.41 12.00 -14.79
N GLY A 166 16.60 11.19 -15.84
CA GLY A 166 17.91 10.76 -16.30
C GLY A 166 18.42 9.53 -15.55
N LEU A 167 19.69 9.23 -15.78
CA LEU A 167 20.39 8.10 -15.14
C LEU A 167 20.94 8.54 -13.78
N LEU A 168 21.02 7.58 -12.86
CA LEU A 168 21.76 7.79 -11.63
C LEU A 168 23.21 8.13 -11.96
N LYS A 169 23.76 9.09 -11.24
CA LYS A 169 25.20 9.41 -11.35
C LYS A 169 25.95 8.30 -10.64
N GLY A 170 26.79 7.59 -11.39
CA GLY A 170 27.70 6.59 -10.84
C GLY A 170 28.83 7.19 -10.02
#